data_e24cddfd240f8202781ba390c651ed68
#
_entry.id   e24cddfd240f8202781ba390c651ed68
#
_cell.length_a   1.000
_cell.length_b   1.000
_cell.length_c   1.000
_cell.angle_alpha   90.00
_cell.angle_beta   90.00
_cell.angle_gamma   90.00
#
_symmetry.space_group_name_H-M   'P 1'
#
loop_
_entity.id
_entity.type
_entity.pdbx_description
1 polymer ?
#
loop_
_entity_poly.entity_id
_entity_poly.type
_entity_poly.pdbx_seq_one_letter_code
_entity_poly.pdbx_strand_id
1 'polypeptide(L)'
;MRLDVRKTYKLFIGGKFPRSESGRTYRALDHKGEFLANIAQGSRKDARDAVVAARTAQPGWASATAYNRGQVLYRIAEMLEGRRDQFVAELQALSGISEKKANLEVDAAIDSWVWHAGWSDKIDSVAGNMNPVAGPFFNISTNQPTGVVAVIAPQDSGLVGLVNSIAPAIVSGNTVVVIASEKLALPAITFTEVLATSDLPGGVVNVLTGSEKEIAPWLASHQDVNAIDTEGSQNAVELELKAAENLKRVIRPGSYSRNGSQGSLQHILDLMEVKTVWHPKGH
;
A
#
# COMPACT_ATOMS: atom_id res chain seq x y z
N MET A 1 2.90 32.02 27.76
CA MET A 1 2.08 31.24 26.83
C MET A 1 3.00 30.36 25.99
N ARG A 2 2.82 29.02 25.96
CA ARG A 2 3.66 28.13 25.14
C ARG A 2 3.24 28.27 23.69
N LEU A 3 4.22 28.38 22.78
CA LEU A 3 3.97 28.42 21.33
C LEU A 3 3.45 27.03 20.86
N ASP A 4 2.42 27.05 20.03
CA ASP A 4 1.91 25.85 19.38
C ASP A 4 2.83 25.52 18.17
N VAL A 5 3.58 24.42 18.31
CA VAL A 5 4.50 23.94 17.26
C VAL A 5 3.80 22.85 16.48
N ARG A 6 3.36 23.16 15.26
CA ARG A 6 2.62 22.24 14.42
C ARG A 6 3.53 21.44 13.51
N LYS A 7 3.19 20.14 13.35
CA LYS A 7 3.87 19.22 12.43
C LYS A 7 3.59 19.58 10.99
N THR A 8 4.60 19.48 10.11
CA THR A 8 4.44 19.52 8.66
C THR A 8 4.44 18.09 8.13
N TYR A 9 3.37 17.70 7.46
CA TYR A 9 3.23 16.35 6.87
C TYR A 9 3.89 16.33 5.49
N LYS A 10 4.95 15.53 5.37
CA LYS A 10 5.76 15.40 4.16
C LYS A 10 5.36 14.16 3.39
N LEU A 11 5.89 13.99 2.17
CA LEU A 11 5.81 12.73 1.43
C LEU A 11 6.63 11.65 2.12
N PHE A 12 6.40 10.38 1.77
CA PHE A 12 7.25 9.26 2.19
C PHE A 12 7.73 8.52 0.95
N ILE A 13 9.02 8.63 0.64
CA ILE A 13 9.65 8.06 -0.56
C ILE A 13 10.99 7.45 -0.18
N GLY A 14 11.21 6.20 -0.54
CA GLY A 14 12.47 5.50 -0.31
C GLY A 14 12.85 5.38 1.18
N GLY A 15 11.87 5.31 2.08
CA GLY A 15 12.10 5.27 3.54
C GLY A 15 12.43 6.64 4.15
N LYS A 16 12.29 7.74 3.40
CA LYS A 16 12.60 9.11 3.83
C LYS A 16 11.37 10.01 3.75
N PHE A 17 11.44 11.16 4.41
CA PHE A 17 10.38 12.16 4.46
C PHE A 17 10.76 13.42 3.67
N PRO A 18 10.80 13.40 2.33
CA PRO A 18 11.08 14.59 1.54
C PRO A 18 9.89 15.55 1.54
N ARG A 19 10.16 16.83 1.32
CA ARG A 19 9.14 17.78 0.84
C ARG A 19 8.87 17.49 -0.63
N SER A 20 7.68 17.89 -1.13
CA SER A 20 7.46 17.87 -2.58
C SER A 20 8.52 18.73 -3.27
N GLU A 21 9.02 18.29 -4.40
CA GLU A 21 10.00 19.02 -5.20
C GLU A 21 9.46 20.37 -5.70
N SER A 22 8.13 20.45 -5.87
CA SER A 22 7.43 21.68 -6.24
C SER A 22 7.33 22.70 -5.11
N GLY A 23 7.62 22.31 -3.86
CA GLY A 23 7.39 23.12 -2.67
C GLY A 23 5.92 23.38 -2.33
N ARG A 24 4.98 22.88 -3.14
CA ARG A 24 3.53 23.08 -2.92
C ARG A 24 3.04 22.33 -1.69
N THR A 25 2.09 22.93 -1.00
CA THR A 25 1.37 22.33 0.14
C THR A 25 -0.10 22.64 0.04
N TYR A 26 -0.92 21.84 0.70
CA TYR A 26 -2.33 22.12 0.93
C TYR A 26 -2.65 21.99 2.42
N ARG A 27 -3.80 22.55 2.82
CA ARG A 27 -4.21 22.61 4.22
C ARG A 27 -5.08 21.43 4.57
N ALA A 28 -4.71 20.70 5.61
CA ALA A 28 -5.64 19.80 6.30
C ALA A 28 -6.53 20.62 7.22
N LEU A 29 -7.81 20.38 7.12
CA LEU A 29 -8.82 20.99 7.98
C LEU A 29 -9.47 19.89 8.82
N ASP A 30 -9.91 20.23 10.02
CA ASP A 30 -10.73 19.33 10.81
C ASP A 30 -12.18 19.26 10.26
N HIS A 31 -13.00 18.42 10.87
CA HIS A 31 -14.40 18.25 10.50
C HIS A 31 -15.27 19.53 10.69
N LYS A 32 -14.75 20.56 11.34
CA LYS A 32 -15.39 21.86 11.53
C LYS A 32 -14.84 22.95 10.59
N GLY A 33 -13.83 22.59 9.77
CA GLY A 33 -13.15 23.52 8.87
C GLY A 33 -11.98 24.28 9.49
N GLU A 34 -11.57 23.95 10.71
CA GLU A 34 -10.43 24.57 11.37
C GLU A 34 -9.10 23.99 10.87
N PHE A 35 -8.08 24.83 10.83
CA PHE A 35 -6.76 24.43 10.33
C PHE A 35 -6.06 23.46 11.29
N LEU A 36 -5.68 22.28 10.78
CA LEU A 36 -4.89 21.27 11.50
C LEU A 36 -3.41 21.33 11.15
N ALA A 37 -3.08 21.21 9.86
CA ALA A 37 -1.69 21.09 9.42
C ALA A 37 -1.53 21.47 7.94
N ASN A 38 -0.27 21.72 7.53
CA ASN A 38 0.11 21.74 6.12
C ASN A 38 0.60 20.35 5.68
N ILE A 39 0.14 19.92 4.52
CA ILE A 39 0.50 18.63 3.90
C ILE A 39 1.23 18.93 2.59
N ALA A 40 2.29 18.19 2.29
CA ALA A 40 2.97 18.29 1.01
C ALA A 40 2.01 17.90 -0.12
N GLN A 41 1.97 18.71 -1.19
CA GLN A 41 1.27 18.36 -2.41
C GLN A 41 2.24 17.74 -3.40
N GLY A 42 2.13 16.41 -3.55
CA GLY A 42 2.95 15.67 -4.49
C GLY A 42 2.76 16.11 -5.92
N SER A 43 3.81 15.99 -6.69
CA SER A 43 3.86 16.30 -8.12
C SER A 43 4.10 15.03 -8.95
N ARG A 44 4.00 15.14 -10.26
CA ARG A 44 4.41 14.11 -11.20
C ARG A 44 5.88 13.68 -11.00
N LYS A 45 6.76 14.61 -10.64
CA LYS A 45 8.16 14.31 -10.40
C LYS A 45 8.37 13.53 -9.11
N ASP A 46 7.64 13.85 -8.04
CA ASP A 46 7.64 13.08 -6.81
C ASP A 46 7.14 11.64 -7.07
N ALA A 47 6.12 11.49 -7.92
CA ALA A 47 5.60 10.17 -8.32
C ALA A 47 6.66 9.36 -9.09
N ARG A 48 7.40 9.99 -10.00
CA ARG A 48 8.54 9.34 -10.68
C ARG A 48 9.59 8.87 -9.67
N ASP A 49 9.97 9.72 -8.74
CA ASP A 49 10.98 9.39 -7.74
C ASP A 49 10.51 8.26 -6.82
N ALA A 50 9.20 8.21 -6.50
CA ALA A 50 8.57 7.12 -5.76
C ALA A 50 8.59 5.79 -6.54
N VAL A 51 8.30 5.81 -7.86
CA VAL A 51 8.39 4.61 -8.71
C VAL A 51 9.84 4.11 -8.81
N VAL A 52 10.81 5.00 -8.95
CA VAL A 52 12.25 4.64 -8.96
C VAL A 52 12.64 3.99 -7.63
N ALA A 53 12.20 4.56 -6.50
CA ALA A 53 12.47 3.98 -5.18
C ALA A 53 11.81 2.59 -5.02
N ALA A 54 10.56 2.45 -5.45
CA ALA A 54 9.82 1.18 -5.43
C ALA A 54 10.51 0.13 -6.30
N ARG A 55 10.89 0.47 -7.54
CA ARG A 55 11.58 -0.44 -8.46
C ARG A 55 12.94 -0.87 -7.91
N THR A 56 13.68 0.04 -7.28
CA THR A 56 14.98 -0.28 -6.66
C THR A 56 14.84 -1.25 -5.49
N ALA A 57 13.81 -1.10 -4.66
CA ALA A 57 13.59 -1.96 -3.50
C ALA A 57 12.98 -3.33 -3.86
N GLN A 58 12.27 -3.44 -4.98
CA GLN A 58 11.47 -4.58 -5.35
C GLN A 58 12.26 -5.92 -5.39
N PRO A 59 13.43 -6.05 -6.04
CA PRO A 59 14.14 -7.31 -6.07
C PRO A 59 14.57 -7.81 -4.68
N GLY A 60 15.01 -6.90 -3.81
CA GLY A 60 15.39 -7.24 -2.43
C GLY A 60 14.21 -7.71 -1.61
N TRP A 61 13.06 -7.04 -1.72
CA TRP A 61 11.85 -7.42 -1.01
C TRP A 61 11.23 -8.71 -1.54
N ALA A 62 11.20 -8.91 -2.85
CA ALA A 62 10.73 -10.14 -3.48
C ALA A 62 11.57 -11.37 -3.11
N SER A 63 12.89 -11.20 -2.97
CA SER A 63 13.82 -12.28 -2.60
C SER A 63 13.89 -12.57 -1.09
N ALA A 64 13.33 -11.69 -0.25
CA ALA A 64 13.20 -11.97 1.18
C ALA A 64 12.35 -13.22 1.39
N THR A 65 12.72 -14.07 2.36
CA THR A 65 11.92 -15.26 2.65
C THR A 65 10.50 -14.87 3.07
N ALA A 66 9.52 -15.69 2.73
CA ALA A 66 8.14 -15.46 3.12
C ALA A 66 7.99 -15.27 4.64
N TYR A 67 8.70 -16.07 5.42
CA TYR A 67 8.76 -15.96 6.89
C TYR A 67 9.27 -14.59 7.34
N ASN A 68 10.37 -14.11 6.75
CA ASN A 68 10.93 -12.79 7.10
C ASN A 68 9.97 -11.65 6.73
N ARG A 69 9.31 -11.72 5.56
CA ARG A 69 8.26 -10.74 5.21
C ARG A 69 7.14 -10.75 6.27
N GLY A 70 6.68 -11.94 6.69
CA GLY A 70 5.67 -12.07 7.74
C GLY A 70 6.08 -11.41 9.05
N GLN A 71 7.33 -11.59 9.48
CA GLN A 71 7.85 -10.94 10.68
C GLN A 71 7.82 -9.41 10.57
N VAL A 72 8.23 -8.84 9.43
CA VAL A 72 8.17 -7.39 9.18
C VAL A 72 6.73 -6.89 9.20
N LEU A 73 5.79 -7.59 8.56
CA LEU A 73 4.38 -7.21 8.59
C LEU A 73 3.78 -7.27 10.01
N TYR A 74 4.13 -8.27 10.78
CA TYR A 74 3.72 -8.37 12.18
C TYR A 74 4.32 -7.23 13.02
N ARG A 75 5.58 -6.86 12.77
CA ARG A 75 6.22 -5.70 13.40
C ARG A 75 5.50 -4.39 13.09
N ILE A 76 4.95 -4.23 11.89
CA ILE A 76 4.11 -3.07 11.55
C ILE A 76 2.87 -3.02 12.47
N ALA A 77 2.21 -4.17 12.70
CA ALA A 77 1.07 -4.25 13.63
C ALA A 77 1.45 -3.83 15.06
N GLU A 78 2.58 -4.32 15.58
CA GLU A 78 3.08 -3.96 16.91
C GLU A 78 3.36 -2.45 17.04
N MET A 79 4.02 -1.87 16.04
CA MET A 79 4.35 -0.44 16.06
C MET A 79 3.10 0.44 15.87
N LEU A 80 2.09 -0.04 15.14
CA LEU A 80 0.80 0.64 14.99
C LEU A 80 0.02 0.60 16.29
N GLU A 81 -0.01 -0.56 16.99
CA GLU A 81 -0.62 -0.70 18.31
C GLU A 81 -0.01 0.28 19.33
N GLY A 82 1.32 0.42 19.33
CA GLY A 82 2.01 1.34 20.22
C GLY A 82 1.70 2.83 19.99
N ARG A 83 1.07 3.18 18.85
CA ARG A 83 0.68 4.56 18.49
C ARG A 83 -0.83 4.74 18.36
N ARG A 84 -1.63 3.79 18.82
CA ARG A 84 -3.10 3.76 18.75
C ARG A 84 -3.75 5.11 19.04
N ASP A 85 -3.46 5.70 20.18
CA ASP A 85 -4.08 6.95 20.64
C ASP A 85 -3.86 8.11 19.67
N GLN A 86 -2.70 8.15 19.00
CA GLN A 86 -2.41 9.16 17.99
C GLN A 86 -3.32 9.01 16.78
N PHE A 87 -3.51 7.78 16.28
CA PHE A 87 -4.39 7.52 15.14
C PHE A 87 -5.85 7.79 15.47
N VAL A 88 -6.31 7.39 16.67
CA VAL A 88 -7.66 7.69 17.14
C VAL A 88 -7.90 9.20 17.16
N ALA A 89 -6.97 9.98 17.72
CA ALA A 89 -7.08 11.44 17.77
C ALA A 89 -7.09 12.07 16.36
N GLU A 90 -6.23 11.63 15.44
CA GLU A 90 -6.19 12.14 14.05
C GLU A 90 -7.48 11.81 13.29
N LEU A 91 -8.01 10.59 13.41
CA LEU A 91 -9.27 10.17 12.78
C LEU A 91 -10.45 10.98 13.29
N GLN A 92 -10.53 11.20 14.62
CA GLN A 92 -11.58 12.03 15.22
C GLN A 92 -11.48 13.49 14.74
N ALA A 93 -10.29 14.06 14.73
CA ALA A 93 -10.09 15.44 14.32
C ALA A 93 -10.52 15.66 12.86
N LEU A 94 -10.12 14.77 11.95
CA LEU A 94 -10.40 14.89 10.52
C LEU A 94 -11.87 14.61 10.18
N SER A 95 -12.43 13.52 10.72
CA SER A 95 -13.73 12.99 10.27
C SER A 95 -14.88 13.32 11.21
N GLY A 96 -14.62 13.81 12.43
CA GLY A 96 -15.63 14.04 13.45
C GLY A 96 -16.32 12.76 13.95
N ILE A 97 -15.75 11.59 13.68
CA ILE A 97 -16.29 10.32 14.15
C ILE A 97 -16.11 10.16 15.68
N SER A 98 -16.97 9.34 16.28
CA SER A 98 -16.86 9.06 17.73
C SER A 98 -15.57 8.28 18.02
N GLU A 99 -15.04 8.43 19.24
CA GLU A 99 -13.88 7.68 19.73
C GLU A 99 -14.05 6.16 19.53
N LYS A 100 -15.25 5.63 19.80
CA LYS A 100 -15.56 4.21 19.57
C LYS A 100 -15.35 3.81 18.09
N LYS A 101 -15.80 4.63 17.14
CA LYS A 101 -15.62 4.36 15.70
C LYS A 101 -14.16 4.47 15.29
N ALA A 102 -13.44 5.47 15.79
CA ALA A 102 -12.02 5.63 15.55
C ALA A 102 -11.20 4.43 16.07
N ASN A 103 -11.49 3.97 17.28
CA ASN A 103 -10.88 2.76 17.84
C ASN A 103 -11.16 1.53 16.98
N LEU A 104 -12.39 1.32 16.54
CA LEU A 104 -12.73 0.19 15.66
C LEU A 104 -11.97 0.24 14.31
N GLU A 105 -11.75 1.43 13.76
CA GLU A 105 -10.95 1.58 12.52
C GLU A 105 -9.47 1.23 12.76
N VAL A 106 -8.91 1.66 13.89
CA VAL A 106 -7.53 1.32 14.28
C VAL A 106 -7.39 -0.18 14.56
N ASP A 107 -8.35 -0.77 15.32
CA ASP A 107 -8.39 -2.22 15.57
C ASP A 107 -8.39 -3.01 14.25
N ALA A 108 -9.26 -2.64 13.33
CA ALA A 108 -9.36 -3.31 12.03
C ALA A 108 -8.07 -3.19 11.22
N ALA A 109 -7.38 -2.05 11.29
CA ALA A 109 -6.10 -1.86 10.60
C ALA A 109 -4.98 -2.75 11.19
N ILE A 110 -4.91 -2.85 12.52
CA ILE A 110 -3.94 -3.71 13.23
C ILE A 110 -4.21 -5.18 12.91
N ASP A 111 -5.46 -5.62 13.06
CA ASP A 111 -5.87 -7.00 12.77
C ASP A 111 -5.60 -7.38 11.31
N SER A 112 -5.79 -6.44 10.38
CA SER A 112 -5.46 -6.66 8.97
C SER A 112 -3.97 -6.92 8.76
N TRP A 113 -3.09 -6.18 9.43
CA TRP A 113 -1.64 -6.46 9.36
C TRP A 113 -1.30 -7.84 9.91
N VAL A 114 -1.88 -8.23 11.04
CA VAL A 114 -1.70 -9.57 11.63
C VAL A 114 -2.19 -10.66 10.67
N TRP A 115 -3.37 -10.45 10.05
CA TRP A 115 -3.93 -11.37 9.08
C TRP A 115 -3.00 -11.56 7.87
N HIS A 116 -2.51 -10.48 7.27
CA HIS A 116 -1.60 -10.55 6.12
C HIS A 116 -0.24 -11.14 6.51
N ALA A 117 0.30 -10.82 7.69
CA ALA A 117 1.51 -11.44 8.21
C ALA A 117 1.35 -12.97 8.29
N GLY A 118 0.20 -13.45 8.76
CA GLY A 118 -0.14 -14.86 8.83
C GLY A 118 -0.26 -15.56 7.48
N TRP A 119 -0.48 -14.83 6.38
CA TRP A 119 -0.55 -15.41 5.04
C TRP A 119 0.80 -15.50 4.33
N SER A 120 1.80 -14.77 4.76
CA SER A 120 3.07 -14.64 4.02
C SER A 120 3.70 -15.98 3.65
N ASP A 121 3.74 -16.95 4.55
CA ASP A 121 4.34 -18.27 4.36
C ASP A 121 3.35 -19.34 3.89
N LYS A 122 2.07 -19.00 3.68
CA LYS A 122 1.02 -19.94 3.29
C LYS A 122 0.61 -19.80 1.82
N ILE A 123 0.95 -18.69 1.17
CA ILE A 123 0.51 -18.37 -0.20
C ILE A 123 0.86 -19.52 -1.15
N ASP A 124 2.12 -19.94 -1.18
CA ASP A 124 2.57 -20.99 -2.09
C ASP A 124 2.03 -22.38 -1.72
N SER A 125 1.79 -22.64 -0.43
CA SER A 125 1.20 -23.91 0.02
C SER A 125 -0.28 -24.03 -0.36
N VAL A 126 -0.99 -22.92 -0.50
CA VAL A 126 -2.44 -22.90 -0.80
C VAL A 126 -2.71 -22.69 -2.28
N ALA A 127 -1.92 -21.86 -2.94
CA ALA A 127 -2.13 -21.46 -4.34
C ALA A 127 -1.07 -21.96 -5.32
N GLY A 128 0.01 -22.58 -4.82
CA GLY A 128 0.98 -23.30 -5.64
C GLY A 128 0.47 -24.70 -6.01
N ASN A 129 0.92 -25.24 -7.12
CA ASN A 129 0.46 -26.53 -7.62
C ASN A 129 1.61 -27.40 -8.16
N MET A 130 1.51 -28.72 -7.92
CA MET A 130 2.20 -29.72 -8.72
C MET A 130 1.23 -30.24 -9.78
N ASN A 131 1.46 -29.85 -11.04
CA ASN A 131 0.54 -30.14 -12.12
C ASN A 131 0.76 -31.58 -12.65
N PRO A 132 -0.30 -32.37 -12.91
CA PRO A 132 -0.19 -33.65 -13.54
C PRO A 132 0.23 -33.49 -15.02
N VAL A 133 1.27 -34.19 -15.43
CA VAL A 133 1.79 -34.16 -16.81
C VAL A 133 2.13 -35.55 -17.30
N ALA A 134 2.00 -35.78 -18.60
CA ALA A 134 2.50 -36.99 -19.24
C ALA A 134 4.03 -36.91 -19.38
N GLY A 135 4.75 -37.95 -18.89
CA GLY A 135 6.20 -38.02 -18.99
C GLY A 135 6.95 -37.78 -17.66
N PRO A 136 8.27 -37.95 -17.68
CA PRO A 136 9.10 -37.97 -16.50
C PRO A 136 9.49 -36.55 -16.03
N PHE A 137 8.48 -35.72 -15.69
CA PHE A 137 8.72 -34.35 -15.24
C PHE A 137 7.96 -34.05 -13.95
N PHE A 138 8.58 -33.23 -13.10
CA PHE A 138 7.87 -32.41 -12.12
C PHE A 138 7.48 -31.11 -12.81
N ASN A 139 6.19 -30.80 -12.83
CA ASN A 139 5.67 -29.54 -13.30
C ASN A 139 5.12 -28.79 -12.10
N ILE A 140 5.83 -27.74 -11.70
CA ILE A 140 5.53 -27.00 -10.47
C ILE A 140 5.16 -25.56 -10.83
N SER A 141 3.99 -25.13 -10.38
CA SER A 141 3.55 -23.74 -10.47
C SER A 141 3.67 -23.05 -9.11
N THR A 142 4.35 -21.92 -9.07
CA THR A 142 4.51 -21.06 -7.90
C THR A 142 4.07 -19.64 -8.20
N ASN A 143 3.67 -18.91 -7.17
CA ASN A 143 3.26 -17.51 -7.32
C ASN A 143 4.44 -16.58 -7.09
N GLN A 144 4.60 -15.57 -7.93
CA GLN A 144 5.65 -14.55 -7.84
C GLN A 144 5.02 -13.15 -7.83
N PRO A 145 5.64 -12.17 -7.16
CA PRO A 145 5.15 -10.80 -7.18
C PRO A 145 5.13 -10.23 -8.60
N THR A 146 4.08 -9.49 -8.94
CA THR A 146 3.97 -8.77 -10.22
C THR A 146 5.04 -7.69 -10.37
N GLY A 147 5.43 -7.01 -9.26
CA GLY A 147 6.48 -6.00 -9.26
C GLY A 147 6.11 -4.72 -8.50
N VAL A 148 6.01 -3.59 -9.19
CA VAL A 148 5.60 -2.30 -8.61
C VAL A 148 4.10 -2.12 -8.80
N VAL A 149 3.38 -1.85 -7.72
CA VAL A 149 1.94 -1.61 -7.71
C VAL A 149 1.64 -0.15 -7.39
N ALA A 150 0.92 0.54 -8.26
CA ALA A 150 0.33 1.83 -7.95
C ALA A 150 -1.01 1.63 -7.23
N VAL A 151 -1.27 2.42 -6.20
CA VAL A 151 -2.49 2.33 -5.39
C VAL A 151 -3.13 3.69 -5.27
N ILE A 152 -4.39 3.81 -5.63
CA ILE A 152 -5.23 4.95 -5.27
C ILE A 152 -6.05 4.54 -4.06
N ALA A 153 -5.65 5.02 -2.88
CA ALA A 153 -6.28 4.64 -1.62
C ALA A 153 -7.74 5.14 -1.54
N PRO A 154 -8.63 4.40 -0.84
CA PRO A 154 -9.99 4.85 -0.58
C PRO A 154 -10.03 6.26 0.01
N GLN A 155 -10.95 7.09 -0.45
CA GLN A 155 -11.03 8.50 -0.05
C GLN A 155 -11.86 8.73 1.22
N ASP A 156 -12.62 7.73 1.64
CA ASP A 156 -13.53 7.72 2.78
C ASP A 156 -12.99 7.04 4.04
N SER A 157 -11.78 6.48 3.98
CA SER A 157 -11.07 5.84 5.10
C SER A 157 -9.70 6.48 5.31
N GLY A 158 -9.40 6.83 6.54
CA GLY A 158 -8.11 7.45 6.90
C GLY A 158 -6.99 6.45 7.15
N LEU A 159 -7.31 5.24 7.58
CA LEU A 159 -6.31 4.25 7.99
C LEU A 159 -6.60 2.84 7.44
N VAL A 160 -7.74 2.21 7.81
CA VAL A 160 -7.99 0.81 7.47
C VAL A 160 -8.06 0.57 5.96
N GLY A 161 -8.66 1.49 5.20
CA GLY A 161 -8.71 1.41 3.74
C GLY A 161 -7.33 1.49 3.11
N LEU A 162 -6.46 2.37 3.63
CA LEU A 162 -5.06 2.47 3.22
C LEU A 162 -4.31 1.16 3.49
N VAL A 163 -4.42 0.61 4.71
CA VAL A 163 -3.79 -0.66 5.09
C VAL A 163 -4.26 -1.80 4.18
N ASN A 164 -5.57 -1.93 3.96
CA ASN A 164 -6.15 -2.97 3.12
C ASN A 164 -5.85 -2.82 1.61
N SER A 165 -5.27 -1.71 1.21
CA SER A 165 -4.75 -1.51 -0.16
C SER A 165 -3.24 -1.81 -0.24
N ILE A 166 -2.47 -1.60 0.83
CA ILE A 166 -1.03 -1.81 0.87
C ILE A 166 -0.67 -3.26 1.22
N ALA A 167 -1.28 -3.82 2.26
CA ALA A 167 -0.89 -5.11 2.84
C ALA A 167 -0.96 -6.28 1.84
N PRO A 168 -2.02 -6.43 0.99
CA PRO A 168 -2.09 -7.49 -0.01
C PRO A 168 -0.94 -7.44 -1.01
N ALA A 169 -0.48 -6.25 -1.38
CA ALA A 169 0.60 -6.08 -2.33
C ALA A 169 1.96 -6.46 -1.72
N ILE A 170 2.27 -5.96 -0.52
CA ILE A 170 3.62 -6.17 0.03
C ILE A 170 3.83 -7.54 0.66
N VAL A 171 2.77 -8.23 1.12
CA VAL A 171 2.88 -9.61 1.64
C VAL A 171 3.40 -10.58 0.58
N SER A 172 3.00 -10.37 -0.67
CA SER A 172 3.42 -11.20 -1.81
C SER A 172 4.81 -10.87 -2.35
N GLY A 173 5.47 -9.79 -1.85
CA GLY A 173 6.80 -9.37 -2.31
C GLY A 173 6.79 -8.24 -3.35
N ASN A 174 5.62 -7.64 -3.63
CA ASN A 174 5.52 -6.41 -4.41
C ASN A 174 5.98 -5.20 -3.61
N THR A 175 6.25 -4.10 -4.31
CA THR A 175 6.44 -2.77 -3.74
C THR A 175 5.32 -1.85 -4.20
N VAL A 176 5.01 -0.81 -3.42
CA VAL A 176 3.86 0.05 -3.70
C VAL A 176 4.21 1.53 -3.78
N VAL A 177 3.50 2.22 -4.66
CA VAL A 177 3.41 3.69 -4.71
C VAL A 177 1.96 4.07 -4.51
N VAL A 178 1.66 4.70 -3.38
CA VAL A 178 0.30 4.98 -2.93
C VAL A 178 0.00 6.46 -3.04
N ILE A 179 -1.13 6.81 -3.64
CA ILE A 179 -1.76 8.12 -3.50
C ILE A 179 -2.75 7.99 -2.33
N ALA A 180 -2.45 8.64 -1.21
CA ALA A 180 -3.30 8.64 -0.03
C ALA A 180 -4.58 9.48 -0.25
N SER A 181 -5.58 9.27 0.60
CA SER A 181 -6.76 10.13 0.62
C SER A 181 -6.37 11.60 0.75
N GLU A 182 -6.87 12.46 -0.12
CA GLU A 182 -6.57 13.90 -0.09
C GLU A 182 -7.10 14.55 1.19
N LYS A 183 -8.31 14.15 1.61
CA LYS A 183 -8.97 14.72 2.80
C LYS A 183 -8.47 14.11 4.11
N LEU A 184 -8.13 12.82 4.11
CA LEU A 184 -7.77 12.05 5.29
C LEU A 184 -6.26 11.70 5.30
N ALA A 185 -5.41 12.62 4.84
CA ALA A 185 -3.99 12.36 4.62
C ALA A 185 -3.14 12.30 5.90
N LEU A 186 -3.58 12.89 7.03
CA LEU A 186 -2.76 12.91 8.25
C LEU A 186 -2.47 11.51 8.77
N PRO A 187 -3.46 10.62 8.99
CA PRO A 187 -3.20 9.25 9.40
C PRO A 187 -2.30 8.49 8.41
N ALA A 188 -2.43 8.76 7.10
CA ALA A 188 -1.59 8.10 6.10
C ALA A 188 -0.11 8.45 6.29
N ILE A 189 0.24 9.71 6.53
CA ILE A 189 1.63 10.10 6.77
C ILE A 189 2.10 9.67 8.16
N THR A 190 1.25 9.73 9.18
CA THR A 190 1.57 9.19 10.51
C THR A 190 1.84 7.68 10.43
N PHE A 191 1.09 6.96 9.60
CA PHE A 191 1.34 5.54 9.34
C PHE A 191 2.69 5.29 8.66
N THR A 192 3.19 6.18 7.81
CA THR A 192 4.53 6.02 7.24
C THR A 192 5.65 6.14 8.29
N GLU A 193 5.41 6.82 9.41
CA GLU A 193 6.36 6.83 10.54
C GLU A 193 6.38 5.48 11.27
N VAL A 194 5.23 4.77 11.32
CA VAL A 194 5.17 3.38 11.76
C VAL A 194 6.00 2.50 10.84
N LEU A 195 5.81 2.61 9.51
CA LEU A 195 6.57 1.85 8.52
C LEU A 195 8.09 2.09 8.64
N ALA A 196 8.50 3.35 8.82
CA ALA A 196 9.91 3.73 8.96
C ALA A 196 10.59 3.15 10.21
N THR A 197 9.82 2.67 11.19
CA THR A 197 10.30 2.11 12.46
C THR A 197 9.97 0.62 12.63
N SER A 198 9.52 -0.04 11.56
CA SER A 198 9.07 -1.44 11.59
C SER A 198 9.96 -2.40 10.80
N ASP A 199 11.23 -2.06 10.64
CA ASP A 199 12.21 -2.84 9.86
C ASP A 199 11.83 -3.05 8.38
N LEU A 200 10.82 -2.33 7.88
CA LEU A 200 10.43 -2.35 6.48
C LEU A 200 11.50 -1.67 5.62
N PRO A 201 12.07 -2.33 4.60
CA PRO A 201 13.09 -1.70 3.76
C PRO A 201 12.56 -0.46 3.04
N GLY A 202 13.39 0.60 3.04
CA GLY A 202 13.02 1.84 2.36
C GLY A 202 12.73 1.62 0.87
N GLY A 203 11.60 2.14 0.41
CA GLY A 203 11.12 1.99 -0.97
C GLY A 203 10.09 0.85 -1.18
N VAL A 204 9.94 -0.08 -0.23
CA VAL A 204 8.87 -1.10 -0.31
C VAL A 204 7.50 -0.44 -0.31
N VAL A 205 7.30 0.56 0.53
CA VAL A 205 6.12 1.41 0.53
C VAL A 205 6.53 2.86 0.31
N ASN A 206 5.87 3.54 -0.61
CA ASN A 206 6.03 4.97 -0.89
C ASN A 206 4.65 5.61 -0.87
N VAL A 207 4.49 6.69 -0.10
CA VAL A 207 3.19 7.36 0.07
C VAL A 207 3.28 8.81 -0.39
N LEU A 208 2.42 9.14 -1.33
CA LEU A 208 2.23 10.46 -1.89
C LEU A 208 0.92 11.04 -1.39
N THR A 209 0.92 12.32 -1.09
CA THR A 209 -0.27 13.12 -0.77
C THR A 209 -0.48 14.16 -1.86
N GLY A 210 -1.73 14.55 -2.09
CA GLY A 210 -2.09 15.54 -3.11
C GLY A 210 -3.16 15.03 -4.06
N SER A 211 -3.37 15.72 -5.16
CA SER A 211 -4.48 15.46 -6.07
C SER A 211 -4.29 14.19 -6.90
N GLU A 212 -5.25 13.27 -6.80
CA GLU A 212 -5.34 12.10 -7.67
C GLU A 212 -5.27 12.50 -9.15
N LYS A 213 -6.01 13.54 -9.56
CA LYS A 213 -6.08 13.98 -10.95
C LYS A 213 -4.72 14.40 -11.53
N GLU A 214 -3.80 14.85 -10.69
CA GLU A 214 -2.45 15.25 -11.13
C GLU A 214 -1.51 14.04 -11.23
N ILE A 215 -1.63 13.07 -10.32
CA ILE A 215 -0.65 12.01 -10.12
C ILE A 215 -1.08 10.68 -10.76
N ALA A 216 -2.34 10.28 -10.58
CA ALA A 216 -2.79 8.93 -10.95
C ALA A 216 -2.71 8.63 -12.46
N PRO A 217 -3.05 9.55 -13.38
CA PRO A 217 -2.94 9.27 -14.81
C PRO A 217 -1.51 8.98 -15.26
N TRP A 218 -0.53 9.61 -14.60
CA TRP A 218 0.88 9.38 -14.89
C TRP A 218 1.36 8.03 -14.33
N LEU A 219 0.94 7.62 -13.14
CA LEU A 219 1.22 6.28 -12.60
C LEU A 219 0.57 5.19 -13.46
N ALA A 220 -0.66 5.43 -13.93
CA ALA A 220 -1.37 4.48 -14.79
C ALA A 220 -0.66 4.23 -16.12
N SER A 221 -0.02 5.22 -16.73
CA SER A 221 0.75 5.08 -17.98
C SER A 221 2.23 4.72 -17.79
N HIS A 222 2.73 4.71 -16.54
CA HIS A 222 4.16 4.53 -16.27
C HIS A 222 4.63 3.10 -16.57
N GLN A 223 5.67 2.93 -17.39
CA GLN A 223 6.14 1.62 -17.86
C GLN A 223 6.66 0.71 -16.73
N ASP A 224 7.26 1.29 -15.68
CA ASP A 224 7.77 0.55 -14.51
C ASP A 224 6.71 0.23 -13.45
N VAL A 225 5.44 0.58 -13.67
CA VAL A 225 4.31 0.15 -12.85
C VAL A 225 3.70 -1.09 -13.49
N ASN A 226 3.57 -2.19 -12.74
CA ASN A 226 3.12 -3.50 -13.22
C ASN A 226 1.65 -3.78 -12.91
N ALA A 227 1.12 -3.15 -11.87
CA ALA A 227 -0.30 -3.24 -11.51
C ALA A 227 -0.81 -1.90 -10.97
N ILE A 228 -2.10 -1.67 -11.05
CA ILE A 228 -2.76 -0.50 -10.48
C ILE A 228 -4.04 -0.91 -9.75
N ASP A 229 -4.17 -0.49 -8.50
CA ASP A 229 -5.39 -0.59 -7.71
C ASP A 229 -6.10 0.77 -7.73
N THR A 230 -7.29 0.79 -8.31
CA THR A 230 -8.07 2.01 -8.56
C THR A 230 -9.24 2.17 -7.59
N GLU A 231 -9.24 1.46 -6.44
CA GLU A 231 -10.34 1.44 -5.47
C GLU A 231 -10.83 2.84 -5.08
N GLY A 232 -9.89 3.74 -4.77
CA GLY A 232 -10.21 5.10 -4.34
C GLY A 232 -10.44 6.09 -5.48
N SER A 233 -10.35 5.65 -6.74
CA SER A 233 -10.42 6.54 -7.88
C SER A 233 -11.86 6.84 -8.32
N GLN A 234 -12.13 8.12 -8.58
CA GLN A 234 -13.36 8.54 -9.27
C GLN A 234 -13.26 8.42 -10.80
N ASN A 235 -12.05 8.21 -11.34
CA ASN A 235 -11.77 8.13 -12.76
C ASN A 235 -11.16 6.77 -13.16
N ALA A 236 -11.60 5.68 -12.50
CA ALA A 236 -11.02 4.34 -12.66
C ALA A 236 -10.98 3.87 -14.12
N VAL A 237 -12.02 4.15 -14.93
CA VAL A 237 -12.06 3.79 -16.35
C VAL A 237 -10.97 4.49 -17.17
N GLU A 238 -10.71 5.77 -16.91
CA GLU A 238 -9.62 6.49 -17.59
C GLU A 238 -8.26 5.91 -17.21
N LEU A 239 -8.07 5.58 -15.94
CA LEU A 239 -6.82 4.95 -15.46
C LEU A 239 -6.62 3.55 -16.08
N GLU A 240 -7.69 2.77 -16.21
CA GLU A 240 -7.65 1.45 -16.86
C GLU A 240 -7.23 1.57 -18.34
N LEU A 241 -7.81 2.54 -19.07
CA LEU A 241 -7.41 2.80 -20.46
C LEU A 241 -5.93 3.14 -20.60
N LYS A 242 -5.39 3.97 -19.71
CA LYS A 242 -3.97 4.30 -19.67
C LYS A 242 -3.08 3.11 -19.26
N ALA A 243 -3.58 2.25 -18.38
CA ALA A 243 -2.88 1.06 -17.93
C ALA A 243 -2.76 0.00 -19.03
N ALA A 244 -3.64 0.00 -20.03
CA ALA A 244 -3.64 -0.95 -21.14
C ALA A 244 -2.39 -0.83 -22.05
N GLU A 245 -1.69 0.31 -22.05
CA GLU A 245 -0.51 0.53 -22.91
C GLU A 245 0.62 -0.48 -22.65
N ASN A 246 0.75 -1.01 -21.42
CA ASN A 246 1.76 -2.03 -21.07
C ASN A 246 1.17 -3.22 -20.33
N LEU A 247 -0.11 -3.51 -20.54
CA LEU A 247 -0.81 -4.69 -20.00
C LEU A 247 -0.76 -4.82 -18.47
N LYS A 248 -0.83 -3.70 -17.74
CA LYS A 248 -0.90 -3.73 -16.28
C LYS A 248 -2.10 -4.53 -15.79
N ARG A 249 -1.93 -5.18 -14.65
CA ARG A 249 -3.06 -5.69 -13.89
C ARG A 249 -3.83 -4.52 -13.29
N VAL A 250 -5.14 -4.56 -13.39
CA VAL A 250 -6.03 -3.52 -12.85
C VAL A 250 -6.98 -4.12 -11.84
N ILE A 251 -6.94 -3.63 -10.59
CA ILE A 251 -7.96 -3.89 -9.58
C ILE A 251 -8.96 -2.74 -9.65
N ARG A 252 -10.21 -3.09 -9.94
CA ARG A 252 -11.30 -2.12 -10.11
C ARG A 252 -11.96 -1.79 -8.78
N PRO A 253 -12.59 -0.61 -8.66
CA PRO A 253 -13.37 -0.26 -7.47
C PRO A 253 -14.42 -1.31 -7.14
N GLY A 254 -14.57 -1.61 -5.84
CA GLY A 254 -15.51 -2.60 -5.35
C GLY A 254 -15.10 -4.06 -5.54
N SER A 255 -13.90 -4.35 -6.09
CA SER A 255 -13.39 -5.72 -6.23
C SER A 255 -13.18 -6.39 -4.88
N TYR A 256 -12.73 -5.65 -3.88
CA TYR A 256 -12.42 -6.15 -2.54
C TYR A 256 -12.90 -5.20 -1.44
N SER A 257 -13.31 -5.76 -0.29
CA SER A 257 -13.63 -4.93 0.88
C SER A 257 -12.37 -4.27 1.45
N ARG A 258 -12.46 -2.98 1.76
CA ARG A 258 -11.37 -2.21 2.37
C ARG A 258 -11.61 -1.86 3.83
N ASN A 259 -12.76 -2.23 4.40
CA ASN A 259 -13.20 -1.77 5.71
C ASN A 259 -13.13 -2.84 6.81
N GLY A 260 -12.66 -4.06 6.48
CA GLY A 260 -12.58 -5.18 7.41
C GLY A 260 -11.19 -5.41 7.98
N SER A 261 -11.14 -6.18 9.06
CA SER A 261 -9.91 -6.69 9.68
C SER A 261 -9.32 -7.90 8.96
N GLN A 262 -10.04 -8.51 8.03
CA GLN A 262 -9.61 -9.66 7.25
C GLN A 262 -9.47 -9.27 5.78
N GLY A 263 -8.31 -9.61 5.20
CA GLY A 263 -8.06 -9.47 3.79
C GLY A 263 -8.70 -10.61 2.96
N SER A 264 -8.45 -10.57 1.66
CA SER A 264 -8.82 -11.62 0.72
C SER A 264 -7.57 -12.26 0.14
N LEU A 265 -7.50 -13.61 0.20
CA LEU A 265 -6.43 -14.35 -0.50
C LEU A 265 -6.45 -14.02 -2.01
N GLN A 266 -7.63 -13.91 -2.61
CA GLN A 266 -7.75 -13.56 -4.02
C GLN A 266 -7.15 -12.19 -4.33
N HIS A 267 -7.31 -11.20 -3.44
CA HIS A 267 -6.67 -9.90 -3.60
C HIS A 267 -5.14 -9.99 -3.61
N ILE A 268 -4.56 -10.86 -2.78
CA ILE A 268 -3.12 -11.13 -2.78
C ILE A 268 -2.73 -11.76 -4.12
N LEU A 269 -3.47 -12.77 -4.58
CA LEU A 269 -3.17 -13.53 -5.80
C LEU A 269 -3.33 -12.70 -7.07
N ASP A 270 -4.28 -11.77 -7.11
CA ASP A 270 -4.46 -10.87 -8.26
C ASP A 270 -3.27 -9.90 -8.45
N LEU A 271 -2.43 -9.76 -7.44
CA LEU A 271 -1.17 -9.01 -7.49
C LEU A 271 0.06 -9.92 -7.66
N MET A 272 -0.15 -11.18 -8.09
CA MET A 272 0.91 -12.15 -8.31
C MET A 272 0.83 -12.74 -9.73
N GLU A 273 1.98 -13.21 -10.21
CA GLU A 273 2.12 -13.94 -11.47
C GLU A 273 2.36 -15.42 -11.18
N VAL A 274 1.75 -16.31 -11.98
CA VAL A 274 2.02 -17.76 -11.89
C VAL A 274 3.22 -18.10 -12.76
N LYS A 275 4.26 -18.67 -12.15
CA LYS A 275 5.43 -19.20 -12.85
C LYS A 275 5.42 -20.72 -12.78
N THR A 276 5.43 -21.36 -13.95
CA THR A 276 5.47 -22.82 -14.07
C THR A 276 6.85 -23.28 -14.50
N VAL A 277 7.42 -24.20 -13.75
CA VAL A 277 8.74 -24.81 -14.04
C VAL A 277 8.59 -26.29 -14.33
N TRP A 278 9.22 -26.75 -15.38
CA TRP A 278 9.36 -28.16 -15.73
C TRP A 278 10.73 -28.65 -15.30
N HIS A 279 10.77 -29.62 -14.39
CA HIS A 279 12.01 -30.22 -13.92
C HIS A 279 12.02 -31.72 -14.27
N PRO A 280 13.01 -32.23 -15.02
CA PRO A 280 13.10 -33.65 -15.34
C PRO A 280 13.20 -34.50 -14.04
N LYS A 281 12.43 -35.57 -13.97
CA LYS A 281 12.66 -36.62 -12.96
C LYS A 281 13.90 -37.38 -13.41
N GLY A 282 14.89 -37.47 -12.54
CA GLY A 282 16.03 -38.36 -12.77
C GLY A 282 15.56 -39.83 -12.91
N HIS A 283 16.33 -40.61 -13.64
CA HIS A 283 16.14 -42.07 -13.73
C HIS A 283 16.61 -42.75 -12.45
#